data_e55712360e39c75bc605171681fe5459
#
_entry.id   e55712360e39c75bc605171681fe5459
#
_cell.length_a   1.000
_cell.length_b   1.000
_cell.length_c   1.000
_cell.angle_alpha   90.00
_cell.angle_beta   90.00
_cell.angle_gamma   90.00
#
_symmetry.space_group_name_H-M   'P 1'
#
loop_
_entity.id
_entity.type
_entity.pdbx_description
1 polymer ?
#
loop_
_entity_poly.entity_id
_entity_poly.type
_entity_poly.pdbx_seq_one_letter_code
_entity_poly.pdbx_strand_id
1 'polypeptide(L)'
;MTLNTKKEHDKIITPSANRFLGKSTGVPCVYILKCCDGTLYTGWTNDFSKRLKTHNNGKGAKYTRSRLPVTPVYIEHLPDRSSAVKREAAIKKLTRAKKLQLIGSNINEIH
;
A
#
# COMPACT_ATOMS: atom_id res chain seq x y z
N MET A 1 11.30 5.74 -24.65
CA MET A 1 11.35 5.29 -24.06
C MET A 1 11.54 5.14 -23.65
N THR A 2 11.17 5.31 -23.54
CA THR A 2 11.27 4.98 -22.87
C THR A 2 11.32 4.82 -22.42
N LEU A 3 11.15 4.91 -22.28
CA LEU A 3 11.23 4.63 -21.55
C LEU A 3 11.50 4.30 -21.18
N ASN A 4 11.50 4.38 -21.13
CA ASN A 4 11.74 3.96 -20.41
C ASN A 4 11.95 3.58 -19.99
N THR A 5 11.91 3.60 -19.96
CA THR A 5 12.08 3.07 -19.30
C THR A 5 12.33 2.83 -18.74
N LYS A 6 12.44 3.01 -18.60
CA LYS A 6 12.44 2.68 -17.88
C LYS A 6 12.18 2.46 -17.39
N LYS A 7 12.11 2.61 -17.56
CA LYS A 7 11.61 2.30 -16.97
C LYS A 7 11.06 1.87 -16.78
N GLU A 8 10.93 1.78 -16.99
CA GLU A 8 10.30 1.15 -16.62
C GLU A 8 10.19 0.58 -16.23
N HIS A 9 10.33 0.58 -16.13
CA HIS A 9 10.04 -0.05 -15.52
C HIS A 9 9.70 -0.43 -15.06
N ASP A 10 9.97 -0.21 -15.10
CA ASP A 10 9.27 -0.68 -14.60
C ASP A 10 8.67 -0.98 -14.50
N LYS A 11 8.66 -0.96 -14.65
CA LYS A 11 7.74 -1.54 -14.46
C LYS A 11 7.36 -2.40 -14.03
N ILE A 12 8.19 -2.91 -14.02
CA ILE A 12 7.38 -3.78 -13.54
C ILE A 12 6.57 -3.49 -12.41
N ILE A 13 6.70 -2.57 -12.12
CA ILE A 13 5.67 -2.03 -11.27
C ILE A 13 4.34 -2.15 -11.95
N THR A 14 3.37 -2.70 -11.26
CA THR A 14 2.05 -2.83 -11.84
C THR A 14 1.43 -1.45 -12.05
N PRO A 15 0.55 -1.29 -13.04
CA PRO A 15 -0.16 -0.03 -13.20
C PRO A 15 -0.92 0.39 -11.95
N SER A 16 -1.45 -0.56 -11.18
CA SER A 16 -2.16 -0.26 -9.95
C SER A 16 -1.26 0.43 -8.94
N ALA A 17 -0.02 -0.05 -8.80
CA ALA A 17 0.91 0.56 -7.87
C ALA A 17 1.26 1.98 -8.29
N ASN A 18 1.42 2.23 -9.59
CA ASN A 18 1.70 3.56 -10.09
C ASN A 18 0.57 4.53 -9.78
N ARG A 19 -0.66 4.08 -9.85
CA ARG A 19 -1.81 4.92 -9.53
C ARG A 19 -1.77 5.37 -8.08
N PHE A 20 -1.32 4.48 -7.18
CA PHE A 20 -1.24 4.80 -5.75
C PHE A 20 -0.14 5.81 -5.46
N LEU A 21 0.85 5.93 -6.34
CA LEU A 21 2.00 6.79 -6.14
C LEU A 21 1.81 8.19 -6.72
N GLY A 22 0.59 8.53 -7.12
CA GLY A 22 0.31 9.85 -7.64
C GLY A 22 0.39 10.94 -6.57
N LYS A 23 -0.25 12.04 -6.84
CA LYS A 23 -0.23 13.17 -5.93
C LYS A 23 -0.83 12.82 -4.58
N SER A 24 -0.26 13.42 -3.53
CA SER A 24 -0.89 13.39 -2.23
C SER A 24 -2.20 14.16 -2.30
N THR A 25 -3.28 13.56 -1.82
CA THR A 25 -4.59 14.20 -1.81
C THR A 25 -4.97 14.72 -0.45
N GLY A 26 -4.22 14.33 0.59
CA GLY A 26 -4.60 14.62 1.96
C GLY A 26 -5.78 13.79 2.46
N VAL A 27 -6.34 12.94 1.60
CA VAL A 27 -7.46 12.09 1.98
C VAL A 27 -6.93 10.86 2.73
N PRO A 28 -7.48 10.57 3.92
CA PRO A 28 -7.03 9.40 4.67
C PRO A 28 -7.25 8.11 3.89
N CYS A 29 -6.33 7.19 4.05
CA CYS A 29 -6.46 5.87 3.43
C CYS A 29 -5.89 4.80 4.35
N VAL A 30 -6.41 3.59 4.17
CA VAL A 30 -5.83 2.38 4.75
C VAL A 30 -5.13 1.64 3.63
N TYR A 31 -3.98 1.09 3.91
CA TYR A 31 -3.19 0.41 2.89
C TYR A 31 -2.62 -0.90 3.43
N ILE A 32 -2.33 -1.81 2.53
CA ILE A 32 -1.62 -3.04 2.85
C ILE A 32 -0.38 -3.07 1.98
N LEU A 33 0.77 -3.32 2.61
CA LEU A 33 2.05 -3.47 1.92
C LEU A 33 2.46 -4.93 2.00
N LYS A 34 2.99 -5.43 0.90
CA LYS A 34 3.63 -6.75 0.90
C LYS A 34 5.12 -6.54 1.10
N CYS A 35 5.67 -7.18 2.12
CA CYS A 35 7.08 -7.07 2.44
C CYS A 35 7.90 -8.05 1.59
N CYS A 36 9.23 -7.86 1.59
CA CYS A 36 10.10 -8.71 0.76
C CYS A 36 10.03 -10.17 1.17
N ASP A 37 9.68 -10.47 2.41
CA ASP A 37 9.55 -11.84 2.90
C ASP A 37 8.14 -12.40 2.68
N GLY A 38 7.27 -11.68 1.97
CA GLY A 38 5.91 -12.13 1.67
C GLY A 38 4.89 -11.82 2.74
N THR A 39 5.30 -11.27 3.87
CA THR A 39 4.34 -10.89 4.91
C THR A 39 3.60 -9.62 4.53
N LEU A 40 2.48 -9.37 5.21
CA LEU A 40 1.61 -8.23 4.93
C LEU A 40 1.62 -7.27 6.11
N TYR A 41 1.72 -5.98 5.81
CA TYR A 41 1.66 -4.92 6.81
C TYR A 41 0.49 -4.00 6.50
N THR A 42 -0.34 -3.69 7.49
CA THR A 42 -1.50 -2.80 7.35
C THR A 42 -1.24 -1.52 8.12
N GLY A 43 -1.53 -0.39 7.48
CA GLY A 43 -1.40 0.92 8.11
C GLY A 43 -2.42 1.90 7.56
N TRP A 44 -2.42 3.12 8.12
CA TRP A 44 -3.23 4.19 7.56
C TRP A 44 -2.37 5.45 7.48
N THR A 45 -2.75 6.34 6.58
CA THR A 45 -2.03 7.61 6.42
C THR A 45 -2.94 8.60 5.68
N ASN A 46 -2.64 9.87 5.79
CA ASN A 46 -3.28 10.89 4.94
C ASN A 46 -2.37 11.34 3.79
N ASP A 47 -1.23 10.66 3.62
CA ASP A 47 -0.31 10.96 2.52
C ASP A 47 0.42 9.69 2.14
N PHE A 48 -0.19 8.91 1.26
CA PHE A 48 0.33 7.58 0.96
C PHE A 48 1.68 7.61 0.24
N SER A 49 1.87 8.51 -0.72
CA SER A 49 3.15 8.60 -1.44
C SER A 49 4.30 8.84 -0.47
N LYS A 50 4.12 9.80 0.44
CA LYS A 50 5.15 10.13 1.42
C LYS A 50 5.36 8.96 2.38
N ARG A 51 4.28 8.33 2.83
CA ARG A 51 4.38 7.22 3.78
C ARG A 51 5.10 6.02 3.18
N LEU A 52 4.81 5.72 1.92
CA LEU A 52 5.48 4.61 1.24
C LEU A 52 6.98 4.87 1.13
N LYS A 53 7.37 6.09 0.78
CA LYS A 53 8.79 6.44 0.74
C LYS A 53 9.43 6.30 2.11
N THR A 54 8.73 6.72 3.16
CA THR A 54 9.22 6.60 4.53
C THR A 54 9.47 5.15 4.89
N HIS A 55 8.54 4.25 4.54
CA HIS A 55 8.74 2.82 4.78
C HIS A 55 9.99 2.32 4.05
N ASN A 56 10.11 2.62 2.76
CA ASN A 56 11.21 2.07 1.95
C ASN A 56 12.56 2.72 2.27
N ASN A 57 12.54 3.87 2.96
CA ASN A 57 13.78 4.47 3.46
C ASN A 57 14.19 3.91 4.82
N GLY A 58 13.46 2.92 5.34
CA GLY A 58 13.78 2.30 6.61
C GLY A 58 13.39 3.12 7.82
N LYS A 59 12.53 4.12 7.63
CA LYS A 59 12.12 5.03 8.71
C LYS A 59 10.63 4.90 9.03
N GLY A 60 9.99 3.88 8.50
CA GLY A 60 8.58 3.63 8.79
C GLY A 60 8.41 2.78 10.04
N ALA A 61 7.39 1.91 10.01
CA ALA A 61 7.09 1.06 11.14
C ALA A 61 8.24 0.09 11.43
N LYS A 62 8.39 -0.26 12.70
CA LYS A 62 9.40 -1.22 13.10
C LYS A 62 9.27 -2.53 12.34
N TYR A 63 8.02 -2.97 12.13
CA TYR A 63 7.75 -4.21 11.42
C TYR A 63 8.34 -4.23 10.01
N THR A 64 8.22 -3.10 9.28
CA THR A 64 8.68 -3.05 7.90
C THR A 64 10.17 -2.82 7.75
N ARG A 65 10.82 -2.24 8.75
CA ARG A 65 12.23 -1.85 8.64
C ARG A 65 13.17 -3.00 8.30
N SER A 66 12.87 -4.20 8.77
CA SER A 66 13.71 -5.38 8.50
C SER A 66 13.19 -6.21 7.33
N ARG A 67 12.15 -5.72 6.62
CA ARG A 67 11.47 -6.48 5.57
C ARG A 67 11.33 -5.70 4.27
N LEU A 68 12.29 -4.81 4.02
CA LEU A 68 12.28 -3.98 2.81
C LEU A 68 12.83 -4.74 1.61
N PRO A 69 12.43 -4.40 0.39
CA PRO A 69 11.47 -3.35 0.08
C PRO A 69 10.04 -3.79 0.31
N VAL A 70 9.15 -2.83 0.48
CA VAL A 70 7.73 -3.10 0.59
C VAL A 70 7.00 -2.58 -0.64
N THR A 71 5.94 -3.26 -1.03
CA THR A 71 5.18 -2.97 -2.24
C THR A 71 3.70 -2.83 -1.89
N PRO A 72 3.02 -1.78 -2.37
CA PRO A 72 1.60 -1.65 -2.08
C PRO A 72 0.79 -2.70 -2.83
N VAL A 73 -0.13 -3.36 -2.12
CA VAL A 73 -1.03 -4.36 -2.72
C VAL A 73 -2.51 -4.03 -2.48
N TYR A 74 -2.80 -3.04 -1.66
CA TYR A 74 -4.17 -2.63 -1.39
C TYR A 74 -4.18 -1.20 -0.87
N ILE A 75 -5.17 -0.40 -1.31
CA ILE A 75 -5.40 0.92 -0.76
C ILE A 75 -6.90 1.20 -0.80
N GLU A 76 -7.39 1.81 0.27
CA GLU A 76 -8.80 2.15 0.40
C GLU A 76 -8.88 3.55 1.00
N HIS A 77 -9.55 4.47 0.32
CA HIS A 77 -9.71 5.84 0.82
C HIS A 77 -10.93 5.92 1.72
N LEU A 78 -10.81 6.67 2.80
CA LEU A 78 -11.88 6.85 3.77
C LEU A 78 -12.21 8.34 3.84
N PRO A 79 -13.45 8.69 4.28
CA PRO A 79 -13.84 10.10 4.30
C PRO A 79 -13.11 10.94 5.34
N ASP A 80 -12.61 10.32 6.42
CA ASP A 80 -11.95 11.05 7.48
C ASP A 80 -10.99 10.15 8.25
N ARG A 81 -10.22 10.78 9.13
CA ARG A 81 -9.22 10.10 9.94
C ARG A 81 -9.83 9.04 10.85
N SER A 82 -10.95 9.37 11.48
CA SER A 82 -11.61 8.44 12.41
C SER A 82 -12.00 7.15 11.70
N SER A 83 -12.58 7.27 10.51
CA SER A 83 -12.95 6.10 9.70
C SER A 83 -11.73 5.28 9.32
N ALA A 84 -10.62 5.97 8.95
CA ALA A 84 -9.39 5.27 8.57
C ALA A 84 -8.81 4.49 9.75
N VAL A 85 -8.78 5.10 10.93
CA VAL A 85 -8.26 4.43 12.14
C VAL A 85 -9.09 3.19 12.45
N LYS A 86 -10.42 3.29 12.37
CA LYS A 86 -11.30 2.15 12.62
C LYS A 86 -11.12 1.06 11.58
N ARG A 87 -10.99 1.45 10.32
CA ARG A 87 -10.83 0.49 9.23
C ARG A 87 -9.50 -0.24 9.34
N GLU A 88 -8.43 0.48 9.68
CA GLU A 88 -7.12 -0.14 9.91
C GLU A 88 -7.22 -1.22 10.99
N ALA A 89 -7.85 -0.88 12.11
CA ALA A 89 -8.00 -1.84 13.21
C ALA A 89 -8.79 -3.07 12.77
N ALA A 90 -9.85 -2.87 11.98
CA ALA A 90 -10.65 -3.99 11.48
C ALA A 90 -9.84 -4.90 10.55
N ILE A 91 -9.08 -4.31 9.64
CA ILE A 91 -8.28 -5.11 8.70
C ILE A 91 -7.16 -5.85 9.43
N LYS A 92 -6.55 -5.22 10.44
CA LYS A 92 -5.49 -5.88 11.22
C LYS A 92 -5.97 -7.14 11.92
N LYS A 93 -7.27 -7.23 12.22
CA LYS A 93 -7.83 -8.41 12.87
C LYS A 93 -8.13 -9.55 11.91
N LEU A 94 -8.09 -9.30 10.61
CA LEU A 94 -8.37 -10.35 9.63
C LEU A 94 -7.23 -11.37 9.61
N THR A 95 -7.59 -12.62 9.30
CA THR A 95 -6.58 -13.64 9.04
C THR A 95 -5.85 -13.31 7.75
N ARG A 96 -4.69 -13.92 7.55
CA ARG A 96 -3.96 -13.73 6.29
C ARG A 96 -4.83 -14.10 5.09
N ALA A 97 -5.57 -15.20 5.18
CA ALA A 97 -6.43 -15.62 4.07
C ALA A 97 -7.45 -14.56 3.73
N LYS A 98 -8.06 -13.93 4.75
CA LYS A 98 -9.06 -12.89 4.51
C LYS A 98 -8.44 -11.61 3.97
N LYS A 99 -7.22 -11.28 4.39
CA LYS A 99 -6.51 -10.14 3.81
C LYS A 99 -6.23 -10.38 2.34
N LEU A 100 -5.84 -11.60 1.98
CA LEU A 100 -5.58 -11.93 0.58
C LEU A 100 -6.86 -11.86 -0.26
N GLN A 101 -8.00 -12.26 0.31
CA GLN A 101 -9.28 -12.10 -0.37
C GLN A 101 -9.61 -10.63 -0.61
N LEU A 102 -9.37 -9.79 0.37
CA LEU A 102 -9.60 -8.36 0.25
C LEU A 102 -8.73 -7.77 -0.86
N ILE A 103 -7.47 -8.14 -0.89
CA ILE A 103 -6.54 -7.69 -1.93
C ILE A 103 -7.01 -8.16 -3.31
N GLY A 104 -7.44 -9.40 -3.41
CA GLY A 104 -7.95 -9.96 -4.66
C GLY A 104 -9.19 -9.25 -5.16
N SER A 105 -10.13 -8.91 -4.27
CA SER A 105 -11.32 -8.17 -4.63
C SER A 105 -10.97 -6.79 -5.17
N ASN A 106 -9.99 -6.13 -4.56
CA ASN A 106 -9.55 -4.82 -5.01
C ASN A 106 -8.96 -4.90 -6.43
N ILE A 107 -8.16 -5.92 -6.68
CA ILE A 107 -7.59 -6.13 -8.01
C ILE A 107 -8.68 -6.39 -9.04
N ASN A 108 -9.66 -7.19 -8.67
CA ASN A 108 -10.77 -7.51 -9.57
C ASN A 108 -11.58 -6.27 -9.93
N GLU A 109 -11.76 -5.37 -8.98
CA GLU A 109 -12.49 -4.12 -9.23
C GLU A 109 -11.77 -3.22 -10.22
N ILE A 110 -10.46 -3.29 -10.26
CA ILE A 110 -9.67 -2.49 -11.18
C ILE A 110 -9.87 -2.94 -12.62
N HIS A 111 -10.12 -4.22 -12.78
CA HIS A 111 -10.38 -4.78 -14.10
C HIS A 111 -11.80 -4.55 -14.54
#